data_8343a356ecc9e5bd872cbf3c9438896b
#
_entry.id   8343a356ecc9e5bd872cbf3c9438896b
#
_cell.length_a   1.000
_cell.length_b   1.000
_cell.length_c   1.000
_cell.angle_alpha   90.00
_cell.angle_beta   90.00
_cell.angle_gamma   90.00
#
_symmetry.space_group_name_H-M   'P 1'
#
loop_
_entity.id
_entity.type
_entity.pdbx_description
1 polymer ?
#
loop_
_entity_poly.entity_id
_entity_poly.type
_entity_poly.pdbx_seq_one_letter_code
_entity_poly.pdbx_strand_id
1 'polypeptide(L)'
;MMHKLLFMLLFAATAAAASEPAKIARSPDGNLEILQKQSDGSYVLYTRYRAGRLKEWTGTPREPEIKWHGNTASVHISGGSYSSIDEFTDGRRRYTASNLVALNEADGCYLGTDDKGRLAFAKLFDPENAVRLSVRPKDMMRTATPLSTLHYQESRFLANGDFRLVYTNRAEGTSRQIFRRPCQTAGR
;
A
#
# COMPACT_ATOMS: atom_id res chain seq x y z
N MET A 1 8.34 76.24 1.90
CA MET A 1 7.29 75.37 1.34
C MET A 1 7.95 74.06 0.97
N MET A 2 7.83 73.04 1.83
CA MET A 2 8.42 71.66 1.61
C MET A 2 7.28 70.73 1.26
N HIS A 3 7.29 70.17 0.02
CA HIS A 3 6.35 69.12 -0.42
C HIS A 3 6.88 67.78 0.03
N LYS A 4 6.17 67.11 0.95
CA LYS A 4 6.39 65.76 1.30
C LYS A 4 5.69 64.88 0.26
N LEU A 5 6.46 64.21 -0.60
CA LEU A 5 5.99 63.12 -1.45
C LEU A 5 5.85 61.87 -0.59
N LEU A 6 4.63 61.40 -0.43
CA LEU A 6 4.30 60.14 0.22
C LEU A 6 4.32 59.02 -0.83
N PHE A 7 5.37 58.18 -0.84
CA PHE A 7 5.43 56.98 -1.68
C PHE A 7 4.60 55.89 -1.01
N MET A 8 3.42 55.61 -1.54
CA MET A 8 2.64 54.44 -1.18
C MET A 8 3.21 53.24 -1.95
N LEU A 9 3.95 52.35 -1.26
CA LEU A 9 4.32 51.06 -1.77
C LEU A 9 3.10 50.11 -1.71
N LEU A 10 2.47 49.89 -2.85
CA LEU A 10 1.50 48.78 -3.01
C LEU A 10 2.27 47.46 -3.01
N PHE A 11 2.22 46.73 -1.90
CA PHE A 11 2.57 45.30 -1.88
C PHE A 11 1.44 44.54 -2.56
N ALA A 12 1.61 44.20 -3.82
CA ALA A 12 0.79 43.21 -4.49
C ALA A 12 1.18 41.81 -3.91
N ALA A 13 0.40 41.36 -2.95
CA ALA A 13 0.46 39.97 -2.51
C ALA A 13 -0.02 39.09 -3.67
N THR A 14 0.89 38.55 -4.45
CA THR A 14 0.59 37.47 -5.38
C THR A 14 0.20 36.24 -4.54
N ALA A 15 -1.09 36.02 -4.34
CA ALA A 15 -1.61 34.77 -3.87
C ALA A 15 -1.17 33.71 -4.90
N ALA A 16 -0.18 32.89 -4.54
CA ALA A 16 0.14 31.71 -5.31
C ALA A 16 -1.12 30.85 -5.34
N ALA A 17 -1.80 30.83 -6.47
CA ALA A 17 -2.94 29.95 -6.69
C ALA A 17 -2.45 28.53 -6.42
N ALA A 18 -2.93 27.92 -5.34
CA ALA A 18 -2.68 26.51 -5.06
C ALA A 18 -3.23 25.75 -6.27
N SER A 19 -2.33 25.16 -7.07
CA SER A 19 -2.75 24.39 -8.23
C SER A 19 -3.67 23.28 -7.75
N GLU A 20 -4.85 23.17 -8.34
CA GLU A 20 -5.78 22.09 -8.03
C GLU A 20 -5.12 20.73 -8.24
N PRO A 21 -5.46 19.73 -7.42
CA PRO A 21 -4.93 18.37 -7.59
C PRO A 21 -5.35 17.83 -8.95
N ALA A 22 -4.42 17.16 -9.65
CA ALA A 22 -4.66 16.63 -10.99
C ALA A 22 -5.72 15.53 -11.01
N LYS A 23 -5.93 14.84 -9.86
CA LYS A 23 -6.87 13.73 -9.72
C LYS A 23 -7.35 13.61 -8.27
N ILE A 24 -8.60 13.27 -8.08
CA ILE A 24 -9.20 12.99 -6.77
C ILE A 24 -9.84 11.61 -6.81
N ALA A 25 -9.48 10.75 -5.85
CA ALA A 25 -10.14 9.48 -5.59
C ALA A 25 -10.84 9.53 -4.22
N ARG A 26 -12.05 8.96 -4.12
CA ARG A 26 -12.84 8.96 -2.89
C ARG A 26 -13.17 7.55 -2.45
N SER A 27 -13.17 7.34 -1.13
CA SER A 27 -13.68 6.09 -0.55
C SER A 27 -15.17 5.91 -0.79
N PRO A 28 -15.69 4.68 -0.76
CA PRO A 28 -17.13 4.40 -0.93
C PRO A 28 -18.03 5.17 0.05
N ASP A 29 -17.56 5.39 1.29
CA ASP A 29 -18.28 6.17 2.31
C ASP A 29 -18.09 7.70 2.20
N GLY A 30 -17.24 8.15 1.26
CA GLY A 30 -16.95 9.56 1.02
C GLY A 30 -16.12 10.25 2.11
N ASN A 31 -15.67 9.53 3.14
CA ASN A 31 -14.93 10.14 4.26
C ASN A 31 -13.44 10.33 3.99
N LEU A 32 -12.85 9.53 3.11
CA LEU A 32 -11.46 9.60 2.71
C LEU A 32 -11.34 10.07 1.27
N GLU A 33 -10.58 11.13 1.05
CA GLU A 33 -10.18 11.59 -0.26
C GLU A 33 -8.67 11.46 -0.42
N ILE A 34 -8.24 10.98 -1.57
CA ILE A 34 -6.83 10.96 -1.98
C ILE A 34 -6.68 11.91 -3.15
N LEU A 35 -5.88 12.94 -2.94
CA LEU A 35 -5.60 13.95 -3.93
C LEU A 35 -4.22 13.67 -4.51
N GLN A 36 -4.16 13.54 -5.82
CA GLN A 36 -2.92 13.33 -6.54
C GLN A 36 -2.49 14.63 -7.22
N LYS A 37 -1.24 15.02 -7.02
CA LYS A 37 -0.63 16.19 -7.63
C LYS A 37 0.73 15.82 -8.19
N GLN A 38 1.04 16.27 -9.40
CA GLN A 38 2.37 16.15 -9.97
C GLN A 38 3.27 17.24 -9.37
N SER A 39 4.48 16.89 -8.98
CA SER A 39 5.50 17.82 -8.48
C SER A 39 6.86 17.34 -8.98
N ASP A 40 7.62 18.23 -9.61
CA ASP A 40 9.00 17.98 -10.09
C ASP A 40 9.20 16.65 -10.85
N GLY A 41 8.24 16.27 -11.69
CA GLY A 41 8.25 15.01 -12.43
C GLY A 41 7.83 13.79 -11.61
N SER A 42 7.44 13.97 -10.36
CA SER A 42 6.87 12.92 -9.51
C SER A 42 5.41 13.20 -9.17
N TYR A 43 4.72 12.14 -8.73
CA TYR A 43 3.34 12.23 -8.24
C TYR A 43 3.34 12.24 -6.73
N VAL A 44 2.69 13.23 -6.13
CA VAL A 44 2.53 13.35 -4.69
C VAL A 44 1.08 13.09 -4.33
N LEU A 45 0.86 12.27 -3.32
CA LEU A 45 -0.46 11.94 -2.80
C LEU A 45 -0.70 12.64 -1.47
N TYR A 46 -1.90 13.21 -1.34
CA TYR A 46 -2.36 13.82 -0.11
C TYR A 46 -3.65 13.13 0.32
N THR A 47 -3.80 12.87 1.60
CA THR A 47 -5.04 12.33 2.15
C THR A 47 -5.80 13.39 2.91
N ARG A 48 -7.10 13.50 2.65
CA ARG A 48 -8.06 14.28 3.41
C ARG A 48 -9.08 13.33 4.00
N TYR A 49 -9.27 13.38 5.31
CA TYR A 49 -10.27 12.60 6.00
C TYR A 49 -11.22 13.53 6.75
N ARG A 50 -12.56 13.37 6.54
CA ARG A 50 -13.61 14.20 7.15
C ARG A 50 -13.29 15.69 7.05
N ALA A 51 -13.41 16.26 5.89
CA ALA A 51 -13.26 17.68 5.60
C ALA A 51 -12.34 18.48 6.55
N GLY A 52 -11.04 18.51 6.32
CA GLY A 52 -10.15 19.43 7.03
C GLY A 52 -8.76 18.93 7.41
N ARG A 53 -8.47 17.65 7.33
CA ARG A 53 -7.12 17.14 7.58
C ARG A 53 -6.47 16.71 6.28
N LEU A 54 -5.52 17.53 5.83
CA LEU A 54 -4.66 17.20 4.70
C LEU A 54 -3.34 16.65 5.23
N LYS A 55 -2.94 15.49 4.74
CA LYS A 55 -1.68 14.86 5.11
C LYS A 55 -1.04 14.28 3.86
N GLU A 56 0.22 14.62 3.64
CA GLU A 56 1.02 14.02 2.59
C GLU A 56 1.13 12.51 2.82
N TRP A 57 0.98 11.78 1.77
CA TRP A 57 1.06 10.32 1.82
C TRP A 57 2.37 9.83 1.21
N THR A 58 2.45 9.68 -0.09
CA THR A 58 3.62 9.11 -0.76
C THR A 58 3.93 9.87 -2.03
N GLY A 59 5.21 10.18 -2.24
CA GLY A 59 5.73 10.64 -3.52
C GLY A 59 6.18 9.45 -4.37
N THR A 60 5.80 9.42 -5.64
CA THR A 60 6.21 8.37 -6.58
C THR A 60 6.69 8.97 -7.90
N PRO A 61 7.72 8.36 -8.56
CA PRO A 61 8.18 8.83 -9.87
C PRO A 61 7.25 8.41 -11.01
N ARG A 62 6.26 7.57 -10.75
CA ARG A 62 5.28 7.08 -11.71
C ARG A 62 3.87 7.34 -11.22
N GLU A 63 2.91 7.43 -12.14
CA GLU A 63 1.51 7.55 -11.77
C GLU A 63 1.10 6.34 -10.92
N PRO A 64 0.66 6.58 -9.66
CA PRO A 64 0.27 5.49 -8.77
C PRO A 64 -1.15 5.02 -9.10
N GLU A 65 -1.34 3.71 -9.01
CA GLU A 65 -2.67 3.12 -9.06
C GLU A 65 -3.26 3.06 -7.65
N ILE A 66 -4.39 3.73 -7.46
CA ILE A 66 -5.13 3.71 -6.19
C ILE A 66 -6.20 2.63 -6.29
N LYS A 67 -6.12 1.63 -5.41
CA LYS A 67 -7.13 0.57 -5.26
C LYS A 67 -7.89 0.74 -3.96
N TRP A 68 -9.18 0.43 -3.99
CA TRP A 68 -10.04 0.46 -2.82
C TRP A 68 -10.38 -0.95 -2.34
N HIS A 69 -10.15 -1.19 -1.04
CA HIS A 69 -10.50 -2.40 -0.31
C HIS A 69 -11.51 -2.01 0.77
N GLY A 70 -12.81 -1.94 0.38
CA GLY A 70 -13.80 -1.22 1.19
C GLY A 70 -13.42 0.26 1.30
N ASN A 71 -13.30 0.78 2.52
CA ASN A 71 -12.88 2.17 2.79
C ASN A 71 -11.38 2.33 3.04
N THR A 72 -10.59 1.29 2.84
CA THR A 72 -9.13 1.34 2.88
C THR A 72 -8.59 1.51 1.46
N ALA A 73 -7.76 2.51 1.26
CA ALA A 73 -7.05 2.69 0.01
C ALA A 73 -5.68 2.01 0.04
N SER A 74 -5.25 1.47 -1.08
CA SER A 74 -3.86 1.07 -1.28
C SER A 74 -3.25 1.75 -2.50
N VAL A 75 -1.94 1.98 -2.42
CA VAL A 75 -1.11 2.44 -3.53
C VAL A 75 0.02 1.46 -3.73
N HIS A 76 0.09 0.90 -4.92
CA HIS A 76 1.17 0.01 -5.31
C HIS A 76 2.35 0.80 -5.89
N ILE A 77 3.55 0.56 -5.34
CA ILE A 77 4.81 1.16 -5.76
C ILE A 77 5.75 0.03 -6.18
N SER A 78 6.00 -0.08 -7.48
CA SER A 78 6.93 -1.08 -8.01
C SER A 78 8.38 -0.61 -7.87
N GLY A 79 9.20 -1.41 -7.23
CA GLY A 79 10.66 -1.23 -7.13
C GLY A 79 11.46 -2.00 -8.19
N GLY A 80 10.77 -2.60 -9.17
CA GLY A 80 11.36 -3.48 -10.19
C GLY A 80 10.97 -4.95 -10.01
N SER A 81 11.73 -5.87 -10.62
CA SER A 81 11.46 -7.30 -10.53
C SER A 81 11.49 -7.80 -9.08
N TYR A 82 10.40 -8.39 -8.62
CA TYR A 82 10.28 -8.97 -7.27
C TYR A 82 10.47 -8.02 -6.10
N SER A 83 10.30 -6.70 -6.33
CA SER A 83 10.31 -5.71 -5.26
C SER A 83 9.14 -4.77 -5.44
N SER A 84 8.29 -4.67 -4.44
CA SER A 84 7.20 -3.71 -4.40
C SER A 84 6.87 -3.31 -2.97
N ILE A 85 6.25 -2.16 -2.86
CA ILE A 85 5.67 -1.66 -1.61
C ILE A 85 4.21 -1.33 -1.90
N ASP A 86 3.33 -1.78 -1.04
CA ASP A 86 1.93 -1.41 -1.04
C ASP A 86 1.65 -0.60 0.23
N GLU A 87 1.34 0.66 0.05
CA GLU A 87 0.95 1.53 1.16
C GLU A 87 -0.56 1.56 1.29
N PHE A 88 -1.05 1.34 2.50
CA PHE A 88 -2.47 1.33 2.85
C PHE A 88 -2.83 2.49 3.76
N THR A 89 -4.03 3.03 3.62
CA THR A 89 -4.60 4.00 4.57
C THR A 89 -6.13 3.88 4.65
N ASP A 90 -6.64 4.00 5.88
CA ASP A 90 -8.06 4.19 6.16
C ASP A 90 -8.39 5.66 6.48
N GLY A 91 -7.44 6.57 6.21
CA GLY A 91 -7.53 8.01 6.52
C GLY A 91 -7.07 8.38 7.93
N ARG A 92 -6.91 7.40 8.83
CA ARG A 92 -6.43 7.59 10.21
C ARG A 92 -5.08 6.93 10.42
N ARG A 93 -4.91 5.72 9.88
CA ARG A 93 -3.72 4.89 10.02
C ARG A 93 -3.07 4.71 8.67
N ARG A 94 -1.78 4.49 8.69
CA ARG A 94 -0.99 4.04 7.54
C ARG A 94 -0.36 2.72 7.85
N TYR A 95 -0.19 1.91 6.82
CA TYR A 95 0.46 0.64 6.90
C TYR A 95 1.21 0.35 5.61
N THR A 96 2.40 -0.19 5.72
CA THR A 96 3.23 -0.56 4.56
C THR A 96 3.39 -2.08 4.54
N ALA A 97 3.01 -2.68 3.42
CA ALA A 97 3.25 -4.09 3.13
C ALA A 97 4.33 -4.20 2.06
N SER A 98 5.35 -5.01 2.33
CA SER A 98 6.40 -5.28 1.35
C SER A 98 6.05 -6.50 0.51
N ASN A 99 6.18 -6.37 -0.82
CA ASN A 99 5.99 -7.45 -1.77
C ASN A 99 4.67 -8.20 -1.55
N LEU A 100 3.57 -7.47 -1.59
CA LEU A 100 2.24 -8.02 -1.40
C LEU A 100 1.94 -9.07 -2.47
N VAL A 101 1.66 -10.29 -2.04
CA VAL A 101 1.27 -11.41 -2.93
C VAL A 101 -0.25 -11.49 -3.05
N ALA A 102 -0.94 -11.40 -1.93
CA ALA A 102 -2.40 -11.45 -1.88
C ALA A 102 -2.93 -10.84 -0.58
N LEU A 103 -4.11 -10.26 -0.65
CA LEU A 103 -4.85 -9.67 0.47
C LEU A 103 -6.22 -10.32 0.60
N ASN A 104 -6.60 -10.68 1.83
CA ASN A 104 -7.98 -10.97 2.20
C ASN A 104 -8.66 -9.68 2.65
N GLU A 105 -9.49 -9.10 1.81
CA GLU A 105 -10.16 -7.83 2.10
C GLU A 105 -11.14 -7.91 3.29
N ALA A 106 -11.65 -9.10 3.60
CA ALA A 106 -12.63 -9.29 4.66
C ALA A 106 -12.06 -9.06 6.06
N ASP A 107 -10.78 -9.43 6.29
CA ASP A 107 -10.14 -9.36 7.60
C ASP A 107 -8.79 -8.64 7.62
N GLY A 108 -8.31 -8.21 6.45
CA GLY A 108 -7.03 -7.53 6.29
C GLY A 108 -5.81 -8.45 6.38
N CYS A 109 -6.01 -9.78 6.39
CA CYS A 109 -4.91 -10.73 6.33
C CYS A 109 -4.24 -10.71 4.96
N TYR A 110 -2.92 -10.67 4.91
CA TYR A 110 -2.18 -10.71 3.65
C TYR A 110 -0.97 -11.63 3.71
N LEU A 111 -0.53 -12.09 2.54
CA LEU A 111 0.79 -12.68 2.33
C LEU A 111 1.70 -11.64 1.65
N GLY A 112 2.86 -11.43 2.21
CA GLY A 112 3.91 -10.55 1.67
C GLY A 112 5.28 -11.01 2.15
N THR A 113 6.25 -10.09 2.19
CA THR A 113 7.56 -10.39 2.79
C THR A 113 7.77 -9.60 4.09
N ASP A 114 8.48 -10.24 5.03
CA ASP A 114 8.96 -9.58 6.23
C ASP A 114 10.22 -8.72 5.94
N ASP A 115 10.75 -8.06 6.97
CA ASP A 115 11.96 -7.24 6.94
C ASP A 115 13.23 -7.99 6.50
N LYS A 116 13.20 -9.31 6.51
CA LYS A 116 14.28 -10.20 6.04
C LYS A 116 14.01 -10.80 4.66
N GLY A 117 12.98 -10.32 3.95
CA GLY A 117 12.58 -10.80 2.64
C GLY A 117 11.98 -12.21 2.64
N ARG A 118 11.54 -12.74 3.79
CA ARG A 118 10.92 -14.06 3.90
C ARG A 118 9.41 -13.92 3.73
N LEU A 119 8.78 -14.87 3.05
CA LEU A 119 7.32 -14.93 2.96
C LEU A 119 6.70 -15.05 4.35
N ALA A 120 5.74 -14.20 4.63
CA ALA A 120 5.05 -14.17 5.91
C ALA A 120 3.61 -13.69 5.75
N PHE A 121 2.71 -14.28 6.54
CA PHE A 121 1.39 -13.72 6.73
C PHE A 121 1.42 -12.62 7.80
N ALA A 122 0.69 -11.55 7.55
CA ALA A 122 0.50 -10.47 8.49
C ALA A 122 -0.90 -9.88 8.32
N LYS A 123 -1.29 -8.97 9.21
CA LYS A 123 -2.58 -8.29 9.19
C LYS A 123 -2.39 -6.80 9.05
N LEU A 124 -3.15 -6.18 8.15
CA LEU A 124 -3.13 -4.73 7.96
C LEU A 124 -3.47 -4.02 9.27
N PHE A 125 -2.73 -2.96 9.58
CA PHE A 125 -2.90 -2.11 10.75
C PHE A 125 -2.76 -2.81 12.12
N ASP A 126 -2.24 -4.03 12.14
CA ASP A 126 -1.99 -4.81 13.36
C ASP A 126 -0.58 -5.43 13.32
N PRO A 127 0.48 -4.59 13.35
CA PRO A 127 1.85 -5.08 13.23
C PRO A 127 2.32 -5.89 14.45
N GLU A 128 1.72 -5.66 15.63
CA GLU A 128 2.14 -6.31 16.87
C GLU A 128 1.59 -7.75 16.98
N ASN A 129 0.38 -7.98 16.49
CA ASN A 129 -0.24 -9.30 16.45
C ASN A 129 -0.07 -10.01 15.10
N ALA A 130 0.79 -9.48 14.23
CA ALA A 130 1.14 -10.16 12.98
C ALA A 130 1.71 -11.54 13.32
N VAL A 131 0.88 -12.56 13.16
CA VAL A 131 1.35 -13.95 13.19
C VAL A 131 2.26 -14.06 11.97
N ARG A 132 3.55 -13.84 12.19
CA ARG A 132 4.58 -14.02 11.17
C ARG A 132 4.79 -15.53 10.99
N LEU A 133 3.79 -16.20 10.43
CA LEU A 133 3.95 -17.55 9.94
C LEU A 133 4.94 -17.49 8.78
N SER A 134 6.19 -17.82 9.06
CA SER A 134 7.19 -18.03 8.01
C SER A 134 6.67 -19.09 7.04
N VAL A 135 6.34 -18.66 5.85
CA VAL A 135 5.80 -19.51 4.81
C VAL A 135 6.97 -20.06 3.99
N ARG A 136 7.43 -21.23 4.34
CA ARG A 136 8.46 -21.92 3.55
C ARG A 136 8.13 -23.39 3.41
N PRO A 137 7.43 -23.79 2.36
CA PRO A 137 7.24 -25.20 2.03
C PRO A 137 8.59 -25.92 1.95
N LYS A 138 8.68 -27.13 2.53
CA LYS A 138 9.93 -27.90 2.59
C LYS A 138 10.51 -28.22 1.22
N ASP A 139 9.65 -28.40 0.24
CA ASP A 139 9.95 -28.73 -1.15
C ASP A 139 10.03 -27.52 -2.08
N MET A 140 9.81 -26.29 -1.61
CA MET A 140 9.93 -25.08 -2.41
C MET A 140 11.35 -24.96 -2.98
N MET A 141 11.45 -24.60 -4.26
CA MET A 141 12.73 -24.34 -4.93
C MET A 141 13.51 -23.25 -4.16
N ARG A 142 14.81 -23.45 -4.04
CA ARG A 142 15.70 -22.47 -3.41
C ARG A 142 16.18 -21.47 -4.44
N THR A 143 15.76 -20.23 -4.27
CA THR A 143 16.17 -19.09 -5.10
C THR A 143 16.65 -17.94 -4.22
N ALA A 144 17.27 -16.95 -4.82
CA ALA A 144 17.71 -15.73 -4.11
C ALA A 144 16.52 -15.00 -3.46
N THR A 145 15.35 -15.03 -4.10
CA THR A 145 14.10 -14.50 -3.54
C THR A 145 13.00 -15.54 -3.65
N PRO A 146 12.29 -15.88 -2.53
CA PRO A 146 11.16 -16.81 -2.56
C PRO A 146 10.05 -16.39 -3.54
N LEU A 147 9.92 -15.09 -3.79
CA LEU A 147 8.90 -14.53 -4.66
C LEU A 147 9.01 -15.04 -6.11
N SER A 148 10.23 -15.29 -6.60
CA SER A 148 10.46 -15.76 -7.97
C SER A 148 9.90 -17.16 -8.24
N THR A 149 9.57 -17.91 -7.20
CA THR A 149 9.01 -19.26 -7.32
C THR A 149 7.49 -19.30 -7.19
N LEU A 150 6.86 -18.15 -6.90
CA LEU A 150 5.43 -18.08 -6.68
C LEU A 150 4.64 -17.95 -7.98
N HIS A 151 3.53 -18.68 -8.04
CA HIS A 151 2.51 -18.53 -9.05
C HIS A 151 1.47 -17.53 -8.52
N TYR A 152 1.70 -16.23 -8.72
CA TYR A 152 0.92 -15.14 -8.13
C TYR A 152 -0.58 -15.23 -8.42
N GLN A 153 -0.96 -15.50 -9.68
CA GLN A 153 -2.37 -15.57 -10.08
C GLN A 153 -3.12 -16.75 -9.44
N GLU A 154 -2.41 -17.80 -9.07
CA GLU A 154 -2.99 -18.98 -8.45
C GLU A 154 -2.93 -18.95 -6.92
N SER A 155 -1.98 -18.19 -6.36
CA SER A 155 -1.80 -18.01 -4.92
C SER A 155 -2.78 -16.97 -4.39
N ARG A 156 -3.79 -17.40 -3.63
CA ARG A 156 -4.89 -16.53 -3.21
C ARG A 156 -5.60 -17.02 -1.96
N PHE A 157 -6.28 -16.12 -1.29
CA PHE A 157 -7.26 -16.44 -0.26
C PHE A 157 -8.48 -17.12 -0.88
N LEU A 158 -9.02 -18.09 -0.17
CA LEU A 158 -10.25 -18.81 -0.49
C LEU A 158 -11.41 -18.17 0.29
N ALA A 159 -12.65 -18.45 -0.14
CA ALA A 159 -13.85 -17.86 0.47
C ALA A 159 -14.00 -18.19 1.99
N ASN A 160 -13.42 -19.29 2.45
CA ASN A 160 -13.44 -19.69 3.86
C ASN A 160 -12.32 -19.05 4.72
N GLY A 161 -11.51 -18.15 4.12
CA GLY A 161 -10.38 -17.49 4.76
C GLY A 161 -9.07 -18.30 4.77
N ASP A 162 -9.05 -19.50 4.22
CA ASP A 162 -7.82 -20.25 4.01
C ASP A 162 -7.01 -19.61 2.88
N PHE A 163 -5.71 -19.84 2.87
CA PHE A 163 -4.84 -19.40 1.78
C PHE A 163 -4.29 -20.57 1.00
N ARG A 164 -4.45 -20.55 -0.33
CA ARG A 164 -3.80 -21.47 -1.25
C ARG A 164 -2.52 -20.84 -1.80
N LEU A 165 -1.38 -21.43 -1.45
CA LEU A 165 -0.07 -21.10 -2.02
C LEU A 165 0.22 -22.07 -3.18
N VAL A 166 0.61 -21.54 -4.33
CA VAL A 166 1.08 -22.29 -5.49
C VAL A 166 2.48 -21.83 -5.83
N TYR A 167 3.41 -22.78 -5.96
CA TYR A 167 4.82 -22.48 -6.12
C TYR A 167 5.56 -23.56 -6.93
N THR A 168 6.72 -23.18 -7.46
CA THR A 168 7.64 -24.12 -8.11
C THR A 168 8.41 -24.89 -7.04
N ASN A 169 8.38 -26.20 -7.10
CA ASN A 169 9.08 -27.08 -6.18
C ASN A 169 10.52 -27.38 -6.68
N ARG A 170 11.30 -28.12 -5.87
CA ARG A 170 12.70 -28.44 -6.19
C ARG A 170 12.89 -29.34 -7.42
N ALA A 171 11.84 -30.04 -7.83
CA ALA A 171 11.83 -30.84 -9.04
C ALA A 171 11.32 -30.06 -10.26
N GLU A 172 11.29 -28.71 -10.14
CA GLU A 172 10.82 -27.78 -11.18
C GLU A 172 9.34 -27.96 -11.57
N GLY A 173 8.61 -28.75 -10.79
CA GLY A 173 7.16 -28.91 -10.94
C GLY A 173 6.38 -27.91 -10.10
N THR A 174 5.06 -27.88 -10.31
CA THR A 174 4.13 -27.07 -9.53
C THR A 174 3.64 -27.81 -8.30
N SER A 175 3.77 -27.19 -7.12
CA SER A 175 3.23 -27.68 -5.86
C SER A 175 2.20 -26.72 -5.29
N ARG A 176 1.30 -27.24 -4.42
CA ARG A 176 0.25 -26.48 -3.75
C ARG A 176 0.24 -26.78 -2.27
N GLN A 177 0.06 -25.74 -1.45
CA GLN A 177 -0.11 -25.87 -0.01
C GLN A 177 -1.27 -25.01 0.47
N ILE A 178 -2.06 -25.52 1.40
CA ILE A 178 -3.16 -24.80 2.04
C ILE A 178 -2.74 -24.39 3.45
N PHE A 179 -2.87 -23.11 3.74
CA PHE A 179 -2.73 -22.53 5.08
C PHE A 179 -4.12 -22.20 5.60
N ARG A 180 -4.53 -22.86 6.69
CA ARG A 180 -5.86 -22.64 7.27
C ARG A 180 -5.88 -21.34 8.05
N ARG A 181 -6.72 -20.38 7.62
CA ARG A 181 -6.97 -19.10 8.27
C ARG A 181 -5.71 -18.46 8.89
N PRO A 182 -4.68 -18.17 8.09
CA PRO A 182 -3.31 -17.94 8.58
C PRO A 182 -3.15 -16.72 9.52
N CYS A 183 -4.07 -15.75 9.48
CA CYS A 183 -4.06 -14.60 10.39
C CYS A 183 -5.03 -14.72 11.57
N GLN A 184 -5.74 -15.81 11.70
CA GLN A 184 -6.51 -16.07 12.92
C GLN A 184 -5.54 -16.68 13.95
N THR A 185 -5.30 -15.94 15.03
CA THR A 185 -4.67 -16.54 16.22
C THR A 185 -5.53 -17.73 16.64
N ALA A 186 -4.91 -18.92 16.67
CA ALA A 186 -5.53 -20.04 17.37
C ALA A 186 -5.87 -19.51 18.77
N GLY A 187 -7.15 -19.50 19.09
CA GLY A 187 -7.61 -18.99 20.39
C GLY A 187 -6.77 -19.63 21.51
N ARG A 188 -6.12 -18.75 22.29
CA ARG A 188 -5.49 -19.14 23.54
C ARG A 188 -6.55 -19.51 24.56
#